data_e2752dfa76c19c69c1fe7e34d201ae5f
#
_entry.id   e2752dfa76c19c69c1fe7e34d201ae5f
#
_cell.length_a   1.000
_cell.length_b   1.000
_cell.length_c   1.000
_cell.angle_alpha   90.00
_cell.angle_beta   90.00
_cell.angle_gamma   90.00
#
_symmetry.space_group_name_H-M   'P 1'
#
loop_
_entity.id
_entity.type
_entity.pdbx_description
1 polymer ?
#
loop_
_entity_poly.entity_id
_entity_poly.type
_entity_poly.pdbx_seq_one_letter_code
_entity_poly.pdbx_strand_id
1 'polypeptide(L)'
;MDLATLTGQLRALRDEALPRIAGAPDVAALDELDVAYLGRKGGALSGLMRGIGQLPPEDRPRVGVVVNEVREAVEGALANARQQAAGAALATRLVAETVDVTTPGRPITRGSLHPIQETIGRIAEIFGQFGFVTYEGPEIESDATNFRMLNIPPDHPARDLWDTLYVDIEGGLLRTHTSPGQIRVMRAERPPIRALLPGRCFRYEAVDAAHASEFFQVEGLMVDEGTNLADLRGLLDEFAHAMFGSGRATRFRPGYYPFTEPSVAFDVGCLVCGGSGCPACGRTGWMTILGAGMVHPVVLQHGGIDPERFQGFAFGMGVERIAMLRHGIADVRIFLDNDLRFLEQFR
;
A
#
# COMPACT_ATOMS: atom_id res chain seq x y z
N MET A 1 -10.41 -50.02 -72.19
CA MET A 1 -11.04 -50.18 -70.86
C MET A 1 -12.54 -50.02 -71.04
N ASP A 2 -13.39 -50.91 -70.51
CA ASP A 2 -14.84 -50.80 -70.64
C ASP A 2 -15.44 -50.12 -69.39
N LEU A 3 -16.73 -49.71 -69.48
CA LEU A 3 -17.47 -49.00 -68.39
C LEU A 3 -17.49 -49.83 -67.11
N ALA A 4 -17.73 -51.12 -67.18
CA ALA A 4 -17.89 -52.01 -66.02
C ALA A 4 -16.58 -52.17 -65.28
N THR A 5 -15.45 -52.30 -65.98
CA THR A 5 -14.12 -52.42 -65.41
C THR A 5 -13.73 -51.13 -64.67
N LEU A 6 -13.95 -49.94 -65.26
CA LEU A 6 -13.55 -48.66 -64.63
C LEU A 6 -14.46 -48.33 -63.43
N THR A 7 -15.75 -48.57 -63.52
CA THR A 7 -16.68 -48.38 -62.37
C THR A 7 -16.39 -49.37 -61.23
N GLY A 8 -16.00 -50.60 -61.57
CA GLY A 8 -15.53 -51.61 -60.61
C GLY A 8 -14.25 -51.14 -59.85
N GLN A 9 -13.27 -50.61 -60.58
CA GLN A 9 -12.02 -50.09 -59.98
C GLN A 9 -12.26 -48.85 -59.10
N LEU A 10 -13.15 -47.94 -59.50
CA LEU A 10 -13.53 -46.76 -58.69
C LEU A 10 -14.21 -47.20 -57.37
N ARG A 11 -15.14 -48.15 -57.42
CA ARG A 11 -15.75 -48.68 -56.18
C ARG A 11 -14.77 -49.43 -55.32
N ALA A 12 -13.89 -50.24 -55.89
CA ALA A 12 -12.83 -50.89 -55.13
C ALA A 12 -11.89 -49.91 -54.42
N LEU A 13 -11.55 -48.77 -55.09
CA LEU A 13 -10.78 -47.70 -54.48
C LEU A 13 -11.48 -47.12 -53.24
N ARG A 14 -12.79 -46.83 -53.33
CA ARG A 14 -13.59 -46.39 -52.21
C ARG A 14 -13.55 -47.40 -51.06
N ASP A 15 -13.82 -48.64 -51.36
CA ASP A 15 -13.94 -49.74 -50.38
C ASP A 15 -12.60 -50.05 -49.72
N GLU A 16 -11.47 -49.75 -50.40
CA GLU A 16 -10.12 -49.75 -49.81
C GLU A 16 -9.85 -48.50 -48.93
N ALA A 17 -10.22 -47.32 -49.42
CA ALA A 17 -9.92 -46.05 -48.77
C ALA A 17 -10.65 -45.89 -47.41
N LEU A 18 -11.94 -46.20 -47.35
CA LEU A 18 -12.76 -45.95 -46.18
C LEU A 18 -12.25 -46.66 -44.90
N PRO A 19 -11.87 -47.95 -44.89
CA PRO A 19 -11.33 -48.60 -43.73
C PRO A 19 -9.97 -48.01 -43.32
N ARG A 20 -9.11 -47.65 -44.31
CA ARG A 20 -7.80 -47.05 -44.00
C ARG A 20 -7.92 -45.68 -43.37
N ILE A 21 -8.87 -44.86 -43.83
CA ILE A 21 -9.18 -43.56 -43.25
C ILE A 21 -9.72 -43.73 -41.84
N ALA A 22 -10.63 -44.66 -41.62
CA ALA A 22 -11.21 -44.92 -40.29
C ALA A 22 -10.17 -45.45 -39.29
N GLY A 23 -9.12 -46.15 -39.78
CA GLY A 23 -8.05 -46.70 -38.95
C GLY A 23 -6.83 -45.80 -38.83
N ALA A 24 -6.83 -44.57 -39.38
CA ALA A 24 -5.70 -43.66 -39.30
C ALA A 24 -5.42 -43.21 -37.84
N PRO A 25 -4.19 -43.30 -37.38
CA PRO A 25 -3.87 -43.03 -35.96
C PRO A 25 -3.92 -41.55 -35.60
N ASP A 26 -3.65 -40.63 -36.54
CA ASP A 26 -3.54 -39.18 -36.29
C ASP A 26 -3.86 -38.39 -37.56
N VAL A 27 -3.83 -37.05 -37.42
CA VAL A 27 -4.09 -36.10 -38.53
C VAL A 27 -3.03 -36.22 -39.62
N ALA A 28 -1.75 -36.48 -39.30
CA ALA A 28 -0.70 -36.60 -40.29
C ALA A 28 -0.93 -37.82 -41.22
N ALA A 29 -1.32 -38.94 -40.65
CA ALA A 29 -1.69 -40.12 -41.44
C ALA A 29 -2.93 -39.87 -42.33
N LEU A 30 -3.89 -39.05 -41.87
CA LEU A 30 -5.03 -38.64 -42.69
C LEU A 30 -4.62 -37.73 -43.83
N ASP A 31 -3.66 -36.84 -43.64
CA ASP A 31 -3.13 -35.97 -44.70
C ASP A 31 -2.37 -36.77 -45.74
N GLU A 32 -1.63 -37.80 -45.37
CA GLU A 32 -0.97 -38.72 -46.28
C GLU A 32 -2.01 -39.52 -47.12
N LEU A 33 -3.10 -40.00 -46.47
CA LEU A 33 -4.17 -40.69 -47.16
C LEU A 33 -4.95 -39.76 -48.13
N ASP A 34 -5.17 -38.50 -47.75
CA ASP A 34 -5.78 -37.51 -48.64
C ASP A 34 -4.96 -37.32 -49.92
N VAL A 35 -3.65 -37.12 -49.77
CA VAL A 35 -2.72 -37.02 -50.92
C VAL A 35 -2.71 -38.31 -51.75
N ALA A 36 -2.71 -39.49 -51.09
CA ALA A 36 -2.64 -40.77 -51.78
C ALA A 36 -3.92 -41.05 -52.61
N TYR A 37 -5.08 -40.68 -52.08
CA TYR A 37 -6.36 -40.95 -52.73
C TYR A 37 -6.85 -39.79 -53.62
N LEU A 38 -6.77 -38.56 -53.17
CA LEU A 38 -7.38 -37.37 -53.79
C LEU A 38 -6.36 -36.41 -54.42
N GLY A 39 -5.07 -36.65 -54.22
CA GLY A 39 -4.01 -35.79 -54.73
C GLY A 39 -4.09 -35.50 -56.25
N ARG A 40 -3.99 -34.22 -56.66
CA ARG A 40 -4.20 -33.78 -58.05
C ARG A 40 -3.21 -34.40 -59.05
N LYS A 41 -1.93 -34.59 -58.70
CA LYS A 41 -0.87 -35.06 -59.60
C LYS A 41 -0.54 -36.54 -59.47
N GLY A 42 -0.96 -37.22 -58.45
CA GLY A 42 -0.58 -38.62 -58.20
C GLY A 42 -1.57 -39.43 -57.42
N GLY A 43 -2.71 -38.84 -57.00
CA GLY A 43 -3.74 -39.57 -56.28
C GLY A 43 -4.40 -40.68 -57.07
N ALA A 44 -4.75 -41.76 -56.42
CA ALA A 44 -5.31 -42.95 -57.02
C ALA A 44 -6.59 -42.64 -57.83
N LEU A 45 -7.46 -41.76 -57.29
CA LEU A 45 -8.66 -41.32 -58.03
C LEU A 45 -8.30 -40.55 -59.30
N SER A 46 -7.33 -39.63 -59.25
CA SER A 46 -6.83 -38.89 -60.39
C SER A 46 -6.20 -39.81 -61.48
N GLY A 47 -5.59 -40.89 -61.03
CA GLY A 47 -5.06 -41.96 -61.89
C GLY A 47 -6.15 -42.65 -62.72
N LEU A 48 -7.22 -43.06 -62.03
CA LEU A 48 -8.37 -43.73 -62.68
C LEU A 48 -9.17 -42.77 -63.59
N MET A 49 -9.29 -41.50 -63.24
CA MET A 49 -9.96 -40.48 -64.06
C MET A 49 -9.32 -40.28 -65.42
N ARG A 50 -8.00 -40.47 -65.56
CA ARG A 50 -7.30 -40.41 -66.86
C ARG A 50 -7.83 -41.48 -67.84
N GLY A 51 -8.35 -42.62 -67.35
CA GLY A 51 -8.96 -43.67 -68.16
C GLY A 51 -10.29 -43.29 -68.78
N ILE A 52 -11.01 -42.27 -68.28
CA ILE A 52 -12.32 -41.81 -68.81
C ILE A 52 -12.20 -41.36 -70.27
N GLY A 53 -11.07 -40.75 -70.66
CA GLY A 53 -10.86 -40.32 -72.03
C GLY A 53 -10.85 -41.46 -73.06
N GLN A 54 -10.62 -42.68 -72.64
CA GLN A 54 -10.62 -43.89 -73.50
C GLN A 54 -11.98 -44.52 -73.66
N LEU A 55 -13.01 -44.03 -72.99
CA LEU A 55 -14.38 -44.56 -73.09
C LEU A 55 -15.18 -43.89 -74.20
N PRO A 56 -16.21 -44.58 -74.76
CA PRO A 56 -17.19 -44.00 -75.68
C PRO A 56 -17.84 -42.74 -75.05
N PRO A 57 -18.17 -41.70 -75.86
CA PRO A 57 -18.74 -40.46 -75.36
C PRO A 57 -20.02 -40.65 -74.54
N GLU A 58 -20.87 -41.61 -74.86
CA GLU A 58 -22.12 -41.94 -74.16
C GLU A 58 -21.94 -42.53 -72.78
N ASP A 59 -20.77 -43.13 -72.47
CA ASP A 59 -20.45 -43.74 -71.17
C ASP A 59 -19.75 -42.78 -70.18
N ARG A 60 -19.14 -41.72 -70.68
CA ARG A 60 -18.35 -40.76 -69.83
C ARG A 60 -19.19 -40.09 -68.76
N PRO A 61 -20.46 -39.66 -69.02
CA PRO A 61 -21.29 -39.08 -67.97
C PRO A 61 -21.60 -40.08 -66.85
N ARG A 62 -21.79 -41.36 -67.17
CA ARG A 62 -22.07 -42.42 -66.20
C ARG A 62 -20.91 -42.68 -65.24
N VAL A 63 -19.67 -42.67 -65.77
CA VAL A 63 -18.46 -42.78 -64.94
C VAL A 63 -18.26 -41.51 -64.12
N GLY A 64 -18.58 -40.33 -64.68
CA GLY A 64 -18.49 -39.05 -63.91
C GLY A 64 -19.32 -39.05 -62.64
N VAL A 65 -20.54 -39.66 -62.72
CA VAL A 65 -21.35 -39.81 -61.47
C VAL A 65 -20.68 -40.69 -60.44
N VAL A 66 -20.11 -41.84 -60.84
CA VAL A 66 -19.41 -42.74 -59.90
C VAL A 66 -18.12 -42.11 -59.32
N VAL A 67 -17.39 -41.34 -60.14
CA VAL A 67 -16.22 -40.57 -59.66
C VAL A 67 -16.62 -39.58 -58.56
N ASN A 68 -17.72 -38.86 -58.78
CA ASN A 68 -18.21 -37.91 -57.75
C ASN A 68 -18.66 -38.62 -56.50
N GLU A 69 -19.40 -39.72 -56.60
CA GLU A 69 -19.82 -40.55 -55.47
C GLU A 69 -18.61 -41.05 -54.65
N VAL A 70 -17.55 -41.53 -55.29
CA VAL A 70 -16.33 -42.00 -54.64
C VAL A 70 -15.58 -40.87 -54.01
N ARG A 71 -15.46 -39.73 -54.71
CA ARG A 71 -14.80 -38.53 -54.17
C ARG A 71 -15.52 -38.05 -52.93
N GLU A 72 -16.82 -37.83 -52.98
CA GLU A 72 -17.63 -37.37 -51.86
C GLU A 72 -17.56 -38.34 -50.66
N ALA A 73 -17.56 -39.63 -50.90
CA ALA A 73 -17.42 -40.61 -49.84
C ALA A 73 -16.05 -40.56 -49.18
N VAL A 74 -14.93 -40.40 -49.94
CA VAL A 74 -13.59 -40.31 -49.39
C VAL A 74 -13.37 -38.97 -48.71
N GLU A 75 -13.79 -37.84 -49.31
CA GLU A 75 -13.70 -36.49 -48.69
C GLU A 75 -14.50 -36.44 -47.37
N GLY A 76 -15.73 -36.99 -47.38
CA GLY A 76 -16.56 -37.04 -46.17
C GLY A 76 -15.94 -37.90 -45.07
N ALA A 77 -15.37 -39.05 -45.43
CA ALA A 77 -14.66 -39.90 -44.45
C ALA A 77 -13.44 -39.21 -43.84
N LEU A 78 -12.61 -38.53 -44.68
CA LEU A 78 -11.46 -37.78 -44.24
C LEU A 78 -11.89 -36.62 -43.29
N ALA A 79 -12.92 -35.85 -43.66
CA ALA A 79 -13.42 -34.76 -42.82
C ALA A 79 -13.89 -35.26 -41.44
N ASN A 80 -14.67 -36.33 -41.42
CA ASN A 80 -15.13 -36.92 -40.18
C ASN A 80 -13.98 -37.47 -39.30
N ALA A 81 -13.02 -38.16 -39.91
CA ALA A 81 -11.88 -38.72 -39.20
C ALA A 81 -10.99 -37.58 -38.62
N ARG A 82 -10.72 -36.49 -39.39
CA ARG A 82 -10.01 -35.31 -38.88
C ARG A 82 -10.71 -34.65 -37.69
N GLN A 83 -12.04 -34.50 -37.78
CA GLN A 83 -12.80 -33.92 -36.67
C GLN A 83 -12.73 -34.81 -35.40
N GLN A 84 -12.80 -36.13 -35.55
CA GLN A 84 -12.65 -37.06 -34.44
C GLN A 84 -11.24 -37.02 -33.84
N ALA A 85 -10.19 -37.06 -34.68
CA ALA A 85 -8.83 -36.99 -34.24
C ALA A 85 -8.51 -35.65 -33.51
N ALA A 86 -8.98 -34.51 -34.05
CA ALA A 86 -8.86 -33.21 -33.42
C ALA A 86 -9.59 -33.15 -32.07
N GLY A 87 -10.77 -33.70 -31.98
CA GLY A 87 -11.56 -33.81 -30.75
C GLY A 87 -10.85 -34.66 -29.68
N ALA A 88 -10.30 -35.79 -30.06
CA ALA A 88 -9.54 -36.65 -29.16
C ALA A 88 -8.24 -35.99 -28.66
N ALA A 89 -7.51 -35.33 -29.57
CA ALA A 89 -6.31 -34.58 -29.20
C ALA A 89 -6.63 -33.41 -28.23
N LEU A 90 -7.69 -32.66 -28.48
CA LEU A 90 -8.18 -31.61 -27.59
C LEU A 90 -8.55 -32.18 -26.20
N ALA A 91 -9.32 -33.27 -26.15
CA ALA A 91 -9.68 -33.88 -24.89
C ALA A 91 -8.47 -34.32 -24.07
N THR A 92 -7.49 -34.93 -24.71
CA THR A 92 -6.21 -35.31 -24.05
C THR A 92 -5.46 -34.10 -23.51
N ARG A 93 -5.38 -33.04 -24.30
CA ARG A 93 -4.73 -31.79 -23.91
C ARG A 93 -5.44 -31.13 -22.71
N LEU A 94 -6.76 -31.04 -22.74
CA LEU A 94 -7.54 -30.47 -21.64
C LEU A 94 -7.32 -31.21 -20.32
N VAL A 95 -7.21 -32.56 -20.38
CA VAL A 95 -6.89 -33.34 -19.16
C VAL A 95 -5.47 -33.05 -18.68
N ALA A 96 -4.50 -33.00 -19.59
CA ALA A 96 -3.09 -32.77 -19.24
C ALA A 96 -2.86 -31.33 -18.72
N GLU A 97 -3.60 -30.36 -19.23
CA GLU A 97 -3.51 -28.94 -18.85
C GLU A 97 -4.48 -28.58 -17.70
N THR A 98 -5.12 -29.55 -17.05
CA THR A 98 -6.01 -29.28 -15.92
C THR A 98 -5.22 -28.66 -14.77
N VAL A 99 -5.64 -27.47 -14.32
CA VAL A 99 -5.09 -26.75 -13.18
C VAL A 99 -6.06 -26.85 -12.02
N ASP A 100 -5.54 -27.23 -10.85
CA ASP A 100 -6.31 -27.19 -9.61
C ASP A 100 -6.55 -25.75 -9.17
N VAL A 101 -7.75 -25.24 -9.44
CA VAL A 101 -8.17 -23.87 -9.08
C VAL A 101 -8.45 -23.71 -7.59
N THR A 102 -8.47 -24.79 -6.80
CA THR A 102 -8.62 -24.72 -5.34
C THR A 102 -7.30 -24.43 -4.63
N THR A 103 -6.18 -24.61 -5.33
CA THR A 103 -4.86 -24.27 -4.78
C THR A 103 -4.79 -22.76 -4.56
N PRO A 104 -4.45 -22.29 -3.34
CA PRO A 104 -4.35 -20.87 -3.06
C PRO A 104 -3.28 -20.22 -3.95
N GLY A 105 -3.62 -19.08 -4.56
CA GLY A 105 -2.67 -18.27 -5.31
C GLY A 105 -1.57 -17.70 -4.43
N ARG A 106 -0.57 -17.07 -5.03
CA ARG A 106 0.44 -16.33 -4.27
C ARG A 106 -0.25 -15.21 -3.46
N PRO A 107 -0.07 -15.18 -2.13
CA PRO A 107 -0.65 -14.12 -1.33
C PRO A 107 -0.08 -12.77 -1.78
N ILE A 108 -0.96 -11.83 -2.06
CA ILE A 108 -0.57 -10.43 -2.28
C ILE A 108 -0.20 -9.85 -0.92
N THR A 109 1.06 -9.52 -0.74
CA THR A 109 1.54 -8.84 0.46
C THR A 109 0.91 -7.44 0.51
N ARG A 110 0.02 -7.20 1.46
CA ARG A 110 -0.51 -5.86 1.72
C ARG A 110 0.51 -5.10 2.55
N GLY A 111 0.79 -3.85 2.19
CA GLY A 111 1.56 -2.94 3.03
C GLY A 111 0.78 -2.53 4.28
N SER A 112 1.48 -1.99 5.27
CA SER A 112 0.92 -1.36 6.47
C SER A 112 1.49 0.04 6.64
N LEU A 113 0.84 0.85 7.47
CA LEU A 113 1.41 2.13 7.86
C LEU A 113 2.64 1.90 8.74
N HIS A 114 3.63 2.78 8.59
CA HIS A 114 4.76 2.82 9.52
C HIS A 114 4.25 3.12 10.94
N PRO A 115 4.77 2.49 12.03
CA PRO A 115 4.26 2.67 13.40
C PRO A 115 4.21 4.14 13.85
N ILE A 116 5.12 4.99 13.37
CA ILE A 116 5.09 6.43 13.63
C ILE A 116 3.88 7.08 12.96
N GLN A 117 3.59 6.76 11.69
CA GLN A 117 2.45 7.31 10.98
C GLN A 117 1.11 6.80 11.56
N GLU A 118 1.05 5.54 11.95
CA GLU A 118 -0.12 4.99 12.68
C GLU A 118 -0.34 5.74 14.00
N THR A 119 0.74 6.02 14.74
CA THR A 119 0.65 6.75 16.02
C THR A 119 0.21 8.20 15.80
N ILE A 120 0.73 8.90 14.78
CA ILE A 120 0.26 10.25 14.41
C ILE A 120 -1.22 10.24 14.06
N GLY A 121 -1.64 9.28 13.22
CA GLY A 121 -3.05 9.11 12.86
C GLY A 121 -3.95 8.90 14.07
N ARG A 122 -3.51 8.08 15.03
CA ARG A 122 -4.26 7.84 16.27
C ARG A 122 -4.34 9.08 17.16
N ILE A 123 -3.25 9.85 17.27
CA ILE A 123 -3.25 11.14 17.99
C ILE A 123 -4.25 12.10 17.32
N ALA A 124 -4.20 12.22 15.99
CA ALA A 124 -5.10 13.09 15.22
C ALA A 124 -6.58 12.67 15.37
N GLU A 125 -6.87 11.38 15.37
CA GLU A 125 -8.22 10.84 15.59
C GLU A 125 -8.75 11.23 16.98
N ILE A 126 -7.94 11.09 18.04
CA ILE A 126 -8.36 11.42 19.40
C ILE A 126 -8.65 12.92 19.53
N PHE A 127 -7.72 13.78 19.13
CA PHE A 127 -7.91 15.23 19.22
C PHE A 127 -8.97 15.75 18.23
N GLY A 128 -9.16 15.08 17.11
CA GLY A 128 -10.24 15.39 16.16
C GLY A 128 -11.63 15.33 16.78
N GLN A 129 -11.87 14.47 17.77
CA GLN A 129 -13.12 14.39 18.52
C GLN A 129 -13.39 15.65 19.36
N PHE A 130 -12.33 16.41 19.67
CA PHE A 130 -12.43 17.71 20.36
C PHE A 130 -12.38 18.90 19.40
N GLY A 131 -12.49 18.64 18.09
CA GLY A 131 -12.53 19.66 17.04
C GLY A 131 -11.16 20.19 16.62
N PHE A 132 -10.07 19.53 16.95
CA PHE A 132 -8.75 19.90 16.44
C PHE A 132 -8.61 19.52 14.97
N VAL A 133 -8.01 20.42 14.18
CA VAL A 133 -7.72 20.26 12.76
C VAL A 133 -6.20 20.18 12.58
N THR A 134 -5.76 19.30 11.71
CA THR A 134 -4.32 19.13 11.41
C THR A 134 -3.85 20.18 10.43
N TYR A 135 -2.74 20.84 10.76
CA TYR A 135 -2.03 21.81 9.93
C TYR A 135 -0.59 21.36 9.73
N GLU A 136 -0.14 21.35 8.50
CA GLU A 136 1.25 21.03 8.14
C GLU A 136 2.07 22.31 7.99
N GLY A 137 3.31 22.29 8.48
CA GLY A 137 4.26 23.40 8.36
C GLY A 137 5.55 22.93 7.68
N PRO A 138 6.36 23.88 7.14
CA PRO A 138 7.64 23.56 6.52
C PRO A 138 8.66 23.04 7.53
N GLU A 139 9.56 22.17 7.08
CA GLU A 139 10.69 21.69 7.89
C GLU A 139 11.81 22.72 8.02
N ILE A 140 11.99 23.56 7.00
CA ILE A 140 12.93 24.69 7.05
C ILE A 140 12.18 25.91 7.56
N GLU A 141 12.66 26.45 8.67
CA GLU A 141 12.07 27.61 9.35
C GLU A 141 13.07 28.75 9.48
N SER A 142 12.57 29.95 9.77
CA SER A 142 13.41 31.06 10.13
C SER A 142 13.74 31.04 11.63
N ASP A 143 14.87 31.60 12.01
CA ASP A 143 15.20 31.87 13.43
C ASP A 143 14.07 32.66 14.13
N ALA A 144 13.42 33.55 13.39
CA ALA A 144 12.35 34.36 13.94
C ALA A 144 11.14 33.48 14.38
N THR A 145 10.68 32.58 13.52
CA THR A 145 9.53 31.73 13.82
C THR A 145 9.86 30.58 14.76
N ASN A 146 11.08 30.01 14.65
CA ASN A 146 11.49 28.89 15.49
C ASN A 146 11.86 29.31 16.93
N PHE A 147 12.29 30.55 17.13
CA PHE A 147 12.76 31.00 18.43
C PHE A 147 12.17 32.36 18.89
N ARG A 148 12.49 33.47 18.22
CA ARG A 148 12.14 34.80 18.73
C ARG A 148 10.67 35.02 18.98
N MET A 149 9.79 34.58 18.05
CA MET A 149 8.36 34.71 18.18
C MET A 149 7.76 33.76 19.23
N LEU A 150 8.53 32.76 19.66
CA LEU A 150 8.17 31.84 20.74
C LEU A 150 8.77 32.25 22.09
N ASN A 151 9.04 33.54 22.27
CA ASN A 151 9.62 34.12 23.48
C ASN A 151 11.03 33.59 23.83
N ILE A 152 11.85 33.31 22.79
CA ILE A 152 13.23 32.83 22.92
C ILE A 152 14.15 33.79 22.19
N PRO A 153 14.55 34.89 22.86
CA PRO A 153 15.47 35.87 22.28
C PRO A 153 16.85 35.28 22.01
N PRO A 154 17.75 35.98 21.27
CA PRO A 154 19.04 35.45 20.85
C PRO A 154 19.98 35.03 21.99
N ASP A 155 19.87 35.67 23.13
CA ASP A 155 20.68 35.45 24.36
C ASP A 155 20.00 34.47 25.35
N HIS A 156 18.87 33.89 25.00
CA HIS A 156 18.17 32.99 25.90
C HIS A 156 18.87 31.62 26.04
N PRO A 157 19.17 31.12 27.27
CA PRO A 157 19.88 29.85 27.48
C PRO A 157 19.22 28.62 26.85
N ALA A 158 17.91 28.67 26.67
CA ALA A 158 17.19 27.57 26.02
C ALA A 158 17.62 27.30 24.58
N ARG A 159 18.26 28.26 23.89
CA ARG A 159 18.79 28.03 22.53
C ARG A 159 19.87 26.97 22.49
N ASP A 160 20.73 26.93 23.50
CA ASP A 160 21.81 25.96 23.60
C ASP A 160 21.30 24.54 23.88
N LEU A 161 20.04 24.40 24.34
CA LEU A 161 19.45 23.13 24.67
C LEU A 161 18.84 22.39 23.43
N TRP A 162 18.74 23.07 22.28
CA TRP A 162 18.07 22.48 21.11
C TRP A 162 19.01 22.07 19.98
N ASP A 163 20.31 22.10 20.16
CA ASP A 163 21.29 21.60 19.20
C ASP A 163 20.88 21.81 17.74
N THR A 164 20.72 23.09 17.34
CA THR A 164 20.07 23.50 16.10
C THR A 164 20.93 23.24 14.86
N LEU A 165 20.34 22.62 13.82
CA LEU A 165 20.94 22.50 12.50
C LEU A 165 20.57 23.71 11.63
N TYR A 166 21.53 24.53 11.29
CA TYR A 166 21.38 25.66 10.37
C TYR A 166 21.61 25.22 8.92
N VAL A 167 20.87 25.84 7.99
CA VAL A 167 20.97 25.57 6.55
C VAL A 167 21.60 26.76 5.83
N ASP A 168 22.12 26.58 4.64
CA ASP A 168 22.76 27.63 3.83
C ASP A 168 21.73 28.59 3.18
N ILE A 169 20.87 29.14 4.04
CA ILE A 169 19.88 30.16 3.74
C ILE A 169 19.95 31.17 4.87
N GLU A 170 19.98 32.47 4.57
CA GLU A 170 20.09 33.51 5.59
C GLU A 170 18.98 33.37 6.66
N GLY A 171 19.40 33.14 7.90
CA GLY A 171 18.51 32.92 9.05
C GLY A 171 17.69 31.64 9.00
N GLY A 172 18.00 30.71 8.08
CA GLY A 172 17.32 29.45 7.92
C GLY A 172 17.86 28.34 8.82
N LEU A 173 17.00 27.49 9.29
CA LEU A 173 17.32 26.31 10.11
C LEU A 173 16.33 25.17 9.87
N LEU A 174 16.74 23.95 10.20
CA LEU A 174 15.79 22.83 10.35
C LEU A 174 15.08 22.97 11.69
N ARG A 175 13.74 22.96 11.68
CA ARG A 175 12.95 23.18 12.89
C ARG A 175 13.31 22.19 14.00
N THR A 176 13.51 22.71 15.20
CA THR A 176 13.84 21.91 16.39
C THR A 176 12.61 21.38 17.13
N HIS A 177 11.45 21.90 16.81
CA HIS A 177 10.12 21.54 17.29
C HIS A 177 9.05 22.01 16.29
N THR A 178 7.80 21.61 16.46
CA THR A 178 6.70 22.00 15.57
C THR A 178 6.02 23.32 15.98
N SER A 179 6.46 23.96 17.06
CA SER A 179 5.90 25.21 17.59
C SER A 179 5.87 26.41 16.63
N PRO A 180 6.77 26.54 15.62
CA PRO A 180 6.60 27.56 14.57
C PRO A 180 5.23 27.52 13.91
N GLY A 181 4.63 26.34 13.80
CA GLY A 181 3.27 26.15 13.29
C GLY A 181 2.22 26.90 14.10
N GLN A 182 2.39 27.08 15.41
CA GLN A 182 1.47 27.86 16.24
C GLN A 182 1.40 29.33 15.75
N ILE A 183 2.56 29.94 15.51
CA ILE A 183 2.62 31.32 14.98
C ILE A 183 1.95 31.41 13.59
N ARG A 184 2.21 30.43 12.74
CA ARG A 184 1.62 30.38 11.39
C ARG A 184 0.11 30.27 11.43
N VAL A 185 -0.43 29.37 12.25
CA VAL A 185 -1.88 29.18 12.40
C VAL A 185 -2.53 30.43 12.99
N MET A 186 -1.99 30.99 14.07
CA MET A 186 -2.55 32.21 14.68
C MET A 186 -2.55 33.42 13.73
N ARG A 187 -1.61 33.48 12.78
CA ARG A 187 -1.59 34.53 11.75
C ARG A 187 -2.55 34.29 10.59
N ALA A 188 -2.86 33.02 10.33
CA ALA A 188 -3.75 32.62 9.22
C ALA A 188 -5.23 32.56 9.65
N GLU A 189 -5.49 32.18 10.91
CA GLU A 189 -6.82 31.92 11.44
C GLU A 189 -7.19 32.91 12.54
N ARG A 190 -8.51 33.03 12.77
CA ARG A 190 -9.05 33.80 13.90
C ARG A 190 -9.56 32.84 14.99
N PRO A 191 -9.43 33.19 16.28
CA PRO A 191 -10.05 32.44 17.33
C PRO A 191 -11.59 32.29 17.13
N PRO A 192 -12.17 31.11 17.48
CA PRO A 192 -11.54 30.01 18.20
C PRO A 192 -10.63 29.16 17.31
N ILE A 193 -9.41 28.86 17.79
CA ILE A 193 -8.41 28.03 17.08
C ILE A 193 -8.28 26.70 17.84
N ARG A 194 -8.26 25.58 17.10
CA ARG A 194 -7.93 24.24 17.59
C ARG A 194 -7.09 23.55 16.54
N ALA A 195 -5.78 23.58 16.69
CA ALA A 195 -4.82 23.10 15.70
C ALA A 195 -3.95 21.98 16.25
N LEU A 196 -3.76 20.93 15.43
CA LEU A 196 -2.69 19.94 15.60
C LEU A 196 -1.60 20.19 14.58
N LEU A 197 -0.37 20.12 15.01
CA LEU A 197 0.84 20.45 14.25
C LEU A 197 1.76 19.24 14.25
N PRO A 198 1.48 18.17 13.50
CA PRO A 198 2.40 17.05 13.34
C PRO A 198 3.56 17.46 12.44
N GLY A 199 4.73 16.90 12.71
CA GLY A 199 5.84 17.09 11.81
C GLY A 199 7.15 16.53 12.33
N ARG A 200 8.10 16.39 11.40
CA ARG A 200 9.46 15.99 11.68
C ARG A 200 10.24 17.18 12.25
N CYS A 201 11.06 16.90 13.25
CA CYS A 201 11.95 17.85 13.92
C CYS A 201 13.39 17.35 13.85
N PHE A 202 14.35 18.25 13.97
CA PHE A 202 15.76 17.97 13.79
C PHE A 202 16.59 18.59 14.89
N ARG A 203 17.53 17.81 15.46
CA ARG A 203 18.48 18.27 16.46
C ARG A 203 19.82 17.61 16.25
N TYR A 204 20.89 18.34 16.46
CA TYR A 204 22.25 17.81 16.42
C TYR A 204 22.57 17.09 17.74
N GLU A 205 21.86 16.01 18.01
CA GLU A 205 22.06 15.21 19.22
C GLU A 205 22.88 13.95 18.91
N ALA A 206 23.62 13.46 19.92
CA ALA A 206 24.24 12.13 19.81
C ALA A 206 23.14 11.07 19.75
N VAL A 207 23.19 10.22 18.73
CA VAL A 207 22.22 9.17 18.52
C VAL A 207 22.42 8.04 19.52
N ASP A 208 21.40 7.74 20.34
CA ASP A 208 21.37 6.64 21.28
C ASP A 208 20.00 5.91 21.26
N ALA A 209 19.73 5.02 22.21
CA ALA A 209 18.45 4.30 22.28
C ALA A 209 17.24 5.19 22.59
N ALA A 210 17.44 6.42 23.06
CA ALA A 210 16.40 7.35 23.48
C ALA A 210 16.35 8.62 22.62
N HIS A 211 17.44 8.95 21.89
CA HIS A 211 17.62 10.15 21.11
C HIS A 211 18.02 9.83 19.67
N ALA A 212 17.43 10.57 18.74
CA ALA A 212 17.76 10.53 17.31
C ALA A 212 17.91 11.95 16.77
N SER A 213 18.72 12.11 15.72
CA SER A 213 18.92 13.42 15.08
C SER A 213 17.68 13.94 14.35
N GLU A 214 16.76 13.07 14.02
CA GLU A 214 15.43 13.38 13.50
C GLU A 214 14.37 12.58 14.30
N PHE A 215 13.26 13.21 14.57
CA PHE A 215 12.13 12.60 15.27
C PHE A 215 10.83 13.31 14.90
N PHE A 216 9.70 12.66 15.16
CA PHE A 216 8.40 13.27 14.93
C PHE A 216 7.80 13.85 16.21
N GLN A 217 7.19 15.01 16.08
CA GLN A 217 6.47 15.67 17.15
C GLN A 217 5.05 15.99 16.70
N VAL A 218 4.10 15.91 17.63
CA VAL A 218 2.77 16.49 17.47
C VAL A 218 2.58 17.52 18.54
N GLU A 219 2.29 18.75 18.13
CA GLU A 219 1.86 19.80 19.03
C GLU A 219 0.38 20.11 18.86
N GLY A 220 -0.27 20.55 19.90
CA GLY A 220 -1.62 21.08 19.88
C GLY A 220 -1.64 22.51 20.36
N LEU A 221 -2.45 23.34 19.72
CA LEU A 221 -2.76 24.71 20.10
C LEU A 221 -4.27 24.90 20.18
N MET A 222 -4.74 25.44 21.29
CA MET A 222 -6.11 25.94 21.43
C MET A 222 -6.08 27.38 21.88
N VAL A 223 -6.85 28.25 21.20
CA VAL A 223 -6.98 29.68 21.55
C VAL A 223 -8.45 30.05 21.48
N ASP A 224 -8.99 30.57 22.59
CA ASP A 224 -10.38 31.01 22.70
C ASP A 224 -10.53 32.06 23.82
N GLU A 225 -11.69 32.69 23.97
CA GLU A 225 -11.92 33.73 25.01
C GLU A 225 -11.91 33.21 26.45
N GLY A 226 -12.30 31.94 26.66
CA GLY A 226 -12.45 31.38 28.03
C GLY A 226 -11.48 30.26 28.36
N THR A 227 -10.49 30.00 27.52
CA THR A 227 -9.54 28.88 27.68
C THR A 227 -8.70 29.02 28.95
N ASN A 228 -8.57 27.92 29.69
CA ASN A 228 -7.83 27.93 30.97
C ASN A 228 -7.07 26.61 31.21
N LEU A 229 -6.29 26.54 32.28
CA LEU A 229 -5.47 25.38 32.61
C LEU A 229 -6.27 24.12 32.95
N ALA A 230 -7.52 24.27 33.43
CA ALA A 230 -8.40 23.11 33.71
C ALA A 230 -8.88 22.48 32.40
N ASP A 231 -9.14 23.29 31.37
CA ASP A 231 -9.50 22.76 30.05
C ASP A 231 -8.34 21.96 29.45
N LEU A 232 -7.11 22.50 29.56
CA LEU A 232 -5.91 21.75 29.16
C LEU A 232 -5.79 20.43 29.90
N ARG A 233 -6.02 20.44 31.21
CA ARG A 233 -5.95 19.22 32.02
C ARG A 233 -7.00 18.20 31.58
N GLY A 234 -8.25 18.60 31.44
CA GLY A 234 -9.33 17.71 31.01
C GLY A 234 -9.05 17.07 29.65
N LEU A 235 -8.62 17.89 28.69
CA LEU A 235 -8.26 17.42 27.35
C LEU A 235 -7.13 16.38 27.37
N LEU A 236 -6.07 16.62 28.16
CA LEU A 236 -4.92 15.71 28.24
C LEU A 236 -5.24 14.44 29.04
N ASP A 237 -6.10 14.52 30.05
CA ASP A 237 -6.60 13.33 30.77
C ASP A 237 -7.39 12.42 29.83
N GLU A 238 -8.30 12.96 29.01
CA GLU A 238 -9.04 12.20 27.99
C GLU A 238 -8.11 11.63 26.91
N PHE A 239 -7.13 12.39 26.45
CA PHE A 239 -6.11 11.88 25.54
C PHE A 239 -5.36 10.69 26.15
N ALA A 240 -4.91 10.78 27.40
CA ALA A 240 -4.19 9.70 28.07
C ALA A 240 -5.05 8.44 28.20
N HIS A 241 -6.33 8.59 28.55
CA HIS A 241 -7.27 7.47 28.67
C HIS A 241 -7.54 6.81 27.30
N ALA A 242 -7.72 7.60 26.25
CA ALA A 242 -7.97 7.10 24.89
C ALA A 242 -6.73 6.43 24.26
N MET A 243 -5.51 6.92 24.60
CA MET A 243 -4.25 6.43 24.06
C MET A 243 -3.71 5.22 24.82
N PHE A 244 -3.80 5.21 26.17
CA PHE A 244 -3.13 4.25 27.04
C PHE A 244 -4.08 3.41 27.90
N GLY A 245 -5.39 3.59 27.73
CA GLY A 245 -6.44 2.85 28.42
C GLY A 245 -7.10 3.61 29.57
N SER A 246 -8.40 3.37 29.74
CA SER A 246 -9.22 3.96 30.81
C SER A 246 -8.69 3.57 32.18
N GLY A 247 -8.68 4.51 33.12
CA GLY A 247 -8.18 4.30 34.50
C GLY A 247 -6.66 4.49 34.64
N ARG A 248 -5.96 4.92 33.61
CA ARG A 248 -4.56 5.31 33.73
C ARG A 248 -4.44 6.58 34.58
N ALA A 249 -3.67 6.51 35.66
CA ALA A 249 -3.42 7.68 36.51
C ALA A 249 -2.61 8.72 35.75
N THR A 250 -2.99 9.98 35.88
CA THR A 250 -2.34 11.13 35.28
C THR A 250 -1.94 12.17 36.33
N ARG A 251 -0.95 13.00 36.04
CA ARG A 251 -0.65 14.15 36.90
C ARG A 251 0.01 15.28 36.11
N PHE A 252 -0.24 16.51 36.54
CA PHE A 252 0.58 17.65 36.17
C PHE A 252 1.71 17.83 37.18
N ARG A 253 2.89 18.14 36.65
CA ARG A 253 4.06 18.52 37.40
C ARG A 253 4.55 19.88 36.88
N PRO A 254 4.92 20.85 37.74
CA PRO A 254 5.48 22.11 37.25
C PRO A 254 6.64 21.88 36.29
N GLY A 255 6.67 22.64 35.23
CA GLY A 255 7.72 22.67 34.19
C GLY A 255 8.08 24.09 33.84
N TYR A 256 9.04 24.25 32.93
CA TYR A 256 9.41 25.53 32.36
C TYR A 256 9.60 25.38 30.85
N TYR A 257 8.84 26.17 30.10
CA TYR A 257 9.04 26.36 28.67
C TYR A 257 8.87 27.85 28.36
N PRO A 258 9.80 28.47 27.58
CA PRO A 258 9.79 29.93 27.37
C PRO A 258 8.49 30.47 26.75
N PHE A 259 7.82 29.63 25.98
CA PHE A 259 6.60 29.96 25.22
C PHE A 259 5.29 29.67 25.95
N THR A 260 5.35 29.17 27.19
CA THR A 260 4.15 28.93 28.02
C THR A 260 4.33 29.43 29.46
N GLU A 261 3.24 29.94 30.08
CA GLU A 261 3.18 30.35 31.48
C GLU A 261 1.73 30.31 32.00
N PRO A 262 1.40 29.46 32.99
CA PRO A 262 2.25 28.44 33.61
C PRO A 262 2.56 27.28 32.67
N SER A 263 3.74 26.67 32.88
CA SER A 263 4.19 25.48 32.15
C SER A 263 4.06 24.24 33.04
N VAL A 264 3.70 23.12 32.43
CA VAL A 264 3.53 21.82 33.10
C VAL A 264 4.15 20.68 32.27
N ALA A 265 4.71 19.70 32.96
CA ALA A 265 4.96 18.38 32.40
C ALA A 265 3.75 17.47 32.72
N PHE A 266 3.28 16.73 31.73
CA PHE A 266 2.19 15.78 31.87
C PHE A 266 2.76 14.36 31.96
N ASP A 267 2.55 13.75 33.13
CA ASP A 267 3.00 12.39 33.43
C ASP A 267 1.81 11.43 33.46
N VAL A 268 2.03 10.21 32.97
CA VAL A 268 1.11 9.07 33.13
C VAL A 268 1.73 8.00 34.02
N GLY A 269 0.90 7.22 34.69
CA GLY A 269 1.35 6.04 35.43
C GLY A 269 2.08 5.08 34.51
N CYS A 270 3.23 4.58 34.93
CA CYS A 270 4.14 3.78 34.10
C CYS A 270 3.41 2.61 33.44
N LEU A 271 3.53 2.52 32.11
CA LEU A 271 2.88 1.48 31.29
C LEU A 271 3.50 0.11 31.50
N VAL A 272 4.77 0.05 31.95
CA VAL A 272 5.50 -1.19 32.15
C VAL A 272 5.17 -1.84 33.51
N CYS A 273 5.18 -1.03 34.60
CA CYS A 273 5.00 -1.55 35.96
C CYS A 273 3.68 -1.17 36.63
N GLY A 274 2.77 -0.53 35.90
CA GLY A 274 1.48 -0.11 36.44
C GLY A 274 1.56 0.92 37.59
N GLY A 275 2.69 1.64 37.71
CA GLY A 275 2.89 2.64 38.78
C GLY A 275 3.71 2.15 39.96
N SER A 276 4.10 0.86 40.04
CA SER A 276 4.84 0.30 41.19
C SER A 276 6.32 0.71 41.25
N GLY A 277 6.87 1.27 40.14
CA GLY A 277 8.27 1.64 40.02
C GLY A 277 9.15 0.54 39.39
N CYS A 278 9.80 0.84 38.27
CA CYS A 278 10.70 -0.07 37.55
C CYS A 278 11.85 0.72 36.90
N PRO A 279 12.88 0.06 36.35
CA PRO A 279 13.97 0.75 35.66
C PRO A 279 13.47 1.65 34.52
N ALA A 280 12.46 1.25 33.76
CA ALA A 280 11.94 2.03 32.63
C ALA A 280 11.33 3.39 33.05
N CYS A 281 10.82 3.52 34.25
CA CYS A 281 10.31 4.79 34.80
C CYS A 281 11.26 5.43 35.81
N GLY A 282 12.53 5.01 35.86
CA GLY A 282 13.48 5.50 36.87
C GLY A 282 13.02 5.22 38.32
N ARG A 283 12.28 4.14 38.55
CA ARG A 283 11.69 3.72 39.82
C ARG A 283 10.64 4.68 40.41
N THR A 284 10.23 5.69 39.65
CA THR A 284 9.25 6.69 40.11
C THR A 284 7.79 6.25 40.00
N GLY A 285 7.50 5.24 39.18
CA GLY A 285 6.14 4.82 38.84
C GLY A 285 5.47 5.73 37.78
N TRP A 286 6.14 6.78 37.30
CA TRP A 286 5.60 7.78 36.39
C TRP A 286 6.45 7.93 35.12
N MET A 287 5.80 8.28 34.02
CA MET A 287 6.48 8.54 32.74
C MET A 287 5.96 9.86 32.16
N THR A 288 6.87 10.79 31.88
CA THR A 288 6.54 12.04 31.19
C THR A 288 6.24 11.74 29.72
N ILE A 289 5.06 12.16 29.28
CA ILE A 289 4.57 11.94 27.90
C ILE A 289 4.75 13.20 27.06
N LEU A 290 4.45 14.38 27.65
CA LEU A 290 4.48 15.64 26.92
C LEU A 290 4.73 16.82 27.87
N GLY A 291 5.14 17.94 27.25
CA GLY A 291 5.14 19.26 27.86
C GLY A 291 3.92 20.05 27.43
N ALA A 292 3.38 20.88 28.32
CA ALA A 292 2.21 21.70 28.04
C ALA A 292 2.21 23.00 28.87
N GLY A 293 1.27 23.88 28.57
CA GLY A 293 1.06 25.09 29.38
C GLY A 293 0.13 26.09 28.71
N MET A 294 -0.18 27.16 29.45
CA MET A 294 -0.90 28.29 28.84
C MET A 294 0.06 29.06 27.93
N VAL A 295 -0.41 29.44 26.76
CA VAL A 295 0.42 30.17 25.78
C VAL A 295 0.83 31.53 26.37
N HIS A 296 2.14 31.80 26.33
CA HIS A 296 2.66 33.06 26.86
C HIS A 296 2.07 34.25 26.10
N PRO A 297 1.66 35.36 26.76
CA PRO A 297 1.07 36.51 26.10
C PRO A 297 1.88 37.08 24.93
N VAL A 298 3.21 37.10 25.05
CA VAL A 298 4.13 37.52 23.98
C VAL A 298 4.00 36.66 22.73
N VAL A 299 3.74 35.35 22.88
CA VAL A 299 3.55 34.41 21.76
C VAL A 299 2.21 34.69 21.07
N LEU A 300 1.12 34.94 21.84
CA LEU A 300 -0.15 35.37 21.30
C LEU A 300 -0.01 36.66 20.48
N GLN A 301 0.67 37.67 21.03
CA GLN A 301 0.95 38.94 20.34
C GLN A 301 1.71 38.72 19.04
N HIS A 302 2.76 37.92 19.02
CA HIS A 302 3.52 37.57 17.81
C HIS A 302 2.64 36.83 16.78
N GLY A 303 1.67 36.03 17.24
CA GLY A 303 0.64 35.42 16.43
C GLY A 303 -0.43 36.38 15.90
N GLY A 304 -0.45 37.64 16.36
CA GLY A 304 -1.47 38.63 15.98
C GLY A 304 -2.78 38.51 16.79
N ILE A 305 -2.73 37.81 17.92
CA ILE A 305 -3.86 37.60 18.82
C ILE A 305 -3.76 38.58 20.00
N ASP A 306 -4.86 39.21 20.39
CA ASP A 306 -4.96 40.10 21.54
C ASP A 306 -5.00 39.28 22.86
N PRO A 307 -3.95 39.32 23.70
CA PRO A 307 -3.88 38.53 24.93
C PRO A 307 -4.81 39.05 26.05
N GLU A 308 -5.35 40.26 25.93
CA GLU A 308 -6.33 40.79 26.88
C GLU A 308 -7.73 40.18 26.65
N ARG A 309 -7.97 39.72 25.43
CA ARG A 309 -9.25 39.12 25.04
C ARG A 309 -9.20 37.60 24.97
N PHE A 310 -8.11 37.07 24.47
CA PHE A 310 -7.98 35.62 24.20
C PHE A 310 -6.91 35.00 25.05
N GLN A 311 -7.14 33.77 25.46
CA GLN A 311 -6.17 32.92 26.11
C GLN A 311 -6.01 31.64 25.29
N GLY A 312 -4.91 30.93 25.50
CA GLY A 312 -4.67 29.68 24.83
C GLY A 312 -3.83 28.74 25.67
N PHE A 313 -3.87 27.48 25.32
CA PHE A 313 -2.92 26.51 25.79
C PHE A 313 -2.26 25.79 24.61
N ALA A 314 -1.05 25.29 24.88
CA ALA A 314 -0.34 24.44 23.92
C ALA A 314 0.24 23.23 24.65
N PHE A 315 0.43 22.14 23.89
CA PHE A 315 1.10 20.92 24.35
C PHE A 315 1.94 20.33 23.22
N GLY A 316 3.01 19.62 23.55
CA GLY A 316 3.88 18.98 22.54
C GLY A 316 4.39 17.63 23.02
N MET A 317 4.30 16.62 22.14
CA MET A 317 4.68 15.24 22.43
C MET A 317 5.54 14.64 21.32
N GLY A 318 6.58 13.89 21.71
CA GLY A 318 7.38 13.09 20.80
C GLY A 318 6.62 11.81 20.41
N VAL A 319 6.44 11.62 19.11
CA VAL A 319 5.64 10.49 18.58
C VAL A 319 6.31 9.16 18.84
N GLU A 320 7.63 9.10 18.67
CA GLU A 320 8.44 7.91 18.96
C GLU A 320 8.26 7.44 20.39
N ARG A 321 8.24 8.37 21.34
CA ARG A 321 8.04 8.05 22.76
C ARG A 321 6.71 7.36 22.99
N ILE A 322 5.64 7.83 22.35
CA ILE A 322 4.31 7.23 22.44
C ILE A 322 4.28 5.86 21.76
N ALA A 323 4.86 5.75 20.55
CA ALA A 323 4.95 4.50 19.81
C ALA A 323 5.75 3.43 20.60
N MET A 324 6.91 3.81 21.14
CA MET A 324 7.72 2.93 22.00
C MET A 324 6.92 2.40 23.18
N LEU A 325 6.16 3.26 23.84
CA LEU A 325 5.35 2.88 25.01
C LEU A 325 4.17 1.97 24.64
N ARG A 326 3.52 2.22 23.50
CA ARG A 326 2.39 1.40 23.03
C ARG A 326 2.83 -0.01 22.63
N HIS A 327 3.98 -0.11 21.98
CA HIS A 327 4.45 -1.35 21.37
C HIS A 327 5.55 -2.07 22.18
N GLY A 328 5.97 -1.50 23.32
CA GLY A 328 7.04 -2.10 24.15
C GLY A 328 8.42 -2.06 23.48
N ILE A 329 8.67 -1.07 22.63
CA ILE A 329 9.94 -0.91 21.92
C ILE A 329 10.92 -0.16 22.82
N ALA A 330 12.15 -0.69 22.93
CA ALA A 330 13.15 -0.14 23.86
C ALA A 330 14.16 0.82 23.19
N ASP A 331 14.22 0.85 21.86
CA ASP A 331 15.22 1.59 21.10
C ASP A 331 14.57 2.39 19.98
N VAL A 332 14.76 3.72 20.00
CA VAL A 332 14.14 4.62 19.02
C VAL A 332 14.71 4.44 17.61
N ARG A 333 15.97 4.01 17.49
CA ARG A 333 16.67 3.88 16.21
C ARG A 333 15.99 2.91 15.27
N ILE A 334 15.30 1.88 15.81
CA ILE A 334 14.64 0.86 15.01
C ILE A 334 13.50 1.41 14.13
N PHE A 335 12.94 2.58 14.49
CA PHE A 335 11.96 3.28 13.64
C PHE A 335 12.59 3.90 12.39
N LEU A 336 13.90 4.18 12.41
CA LEU A 336 14.64 4.84 11.35
C LEU A 336 15.46 3.87 10.49
N ASP A 337 15.77 2.67 11.02
CA ASP A 337 16.62 1.67 10.36
C ASP A 337 15.97 1.03 9.11
N ASN A 338 14.66 1.21 8.92
CA ASN A 338 13.88 0.64 7.81
C ASN A 338 14.02 -0.88 7.68
N ASP A 339 14.21 -1.60 8.80
CA ASP A 339 14.30 -3.06 8.83
C ASP A 339 12.92 -3.68 8.56
N LEU A 340 12.79 -4.38 7.44
CA LEU A 340 11.54 -5.03 7.05
C LEU A 340 11.04 -6.04 8.09
N ARG A 341 11.94 -6.74 8.80
CA ARG A 341 11.57 -7.70 9.86
C ARG A 341 10.90 -7.01 11.05
N PHE A 342 11.25 -5.76 11.30
CA PHE A 342 10.58 -4.92 12.28
C PHE A 342 9.24 -4.42 11.75
N LEU A 343 9.23 -3.84 10.55
CA LEU A 343 8.03 -3.23 9.95
C LEU A 343 6.92 -4.26 9.68
N GLU A 344 7.28 -5.49 9.34
CA GLU A 344 6.33 -6.58 9.10
C GLU A 344 5.52 -7.00 10.32
N GLN A 345 5.95 -6.65 11.53
CA GLN A 345 5.22 -6.93 12.77
C GLN A 345 4.00 -6.03 12.97
N PHE A 346 3.84 -4.98 12.19
CA PHE A 346 2.74 -4.00 12.28
C PHE A 346 1.71 -4.14 11.14
N ARG A 347 1.58 -5.33 10.57
CA ARG A 347 0.61 -5.64 9.50
C ARG A 347 -0.77 -6.00 10.06
#